data_e82aa90c750c2634d7c1f88db94f6524
#
_entry.id   e82aa90c750c2634d7c1f88db94f6524
#
_cell.length_a   1.000
_cell.length_b   1.000
_cell.length_c   1.000
_cell.angle_alpha   90.00
_cell.angle_beta   90.00
_cell.angle_gamma   90.00
#
_symmetry.space_group_name_H-M   'P 1'
#
loop_
_entity.id
_entity.type
_entity.pdbx_description
1 polymer ?
#
loop_
_entity_poly.entity_id
_entity_poly.type
_entity_poly.pdbx_seq_one_letter_code
_entity_poly.pdbx_strand_id
1 'polypeptide(L)'
;MKPSVALKLKRIAIREATGRYRATNPRVFGSVLHDLDHDGSDIDIFVDVLPGATLFDLGGLQVELEELLGVNVDLLTPEDLPIKFRQQVLQEAIPL
;
A
#
# COMPACT_ATOMS: atom_id res chain seq x y z
N MET A 1 17.40 -1.82 -3.43
CA MET A 1 16.93 -1.27 -2.14
C MET A 1 15.84 -2.17 -1.59
N LYS A 2 15.89 -2.48 -0.31
CA LYS A 2 14.84 -3.28 0.32
C LYS A 2 13.52 -2.51 0.36
N PRO A 3 12.38 -3.16 0.20
CA PRO A 3 11.09 -2.49 0.27
C PRO A 3 10.87 -1.67 1.54
N SER A 4 11.29 -2.17 2.70
CA SER A 4 11.16 -1.45 3.96
C SER A 4 11.91 -0.11 3.95
N VAL A 5 13.08 -0.07 3.34
CA VAL A 5 13.88 1.14 3.20
C VAL A 5 13.22 2.11 2.23
N ALA A 6 12.73 1.61 1.09
CA ALA A 6 12.04 2.43 0.11
C ALA A 6 10.78 3.08 0.70
N LEU A 7 9.99 2.32 1.45
CA LEU A 7 8.80 2.82 2.14
C LEU A 7 9.14 3.96 3.09
N LYS A 8 10.20 3.79 3.87
CA LYS A 8 10.64 4.79 4.83
C LYS A 8 11.08 6.08 4.15
N LEU A 9 11.87 5.97 3.09
CA LEU A 9 12.39 7.13 2.35
C LEU A 9 11.31 7.87 1.58
N LYS A 10 10.28 7.15 1.10
CA LYS A 10 9.24 7.71 0.22
C LYS A 10 7.91 7.94 0.93
N ARG A 11 7.90 7.88 2.25
CA ARG A 11 6.66 7.97 3.05
C ARG A 11 5.81 9.18 2.71
N ILE A 12 6.41 10.35 2.62
CA ILE A 12 5.70 11.59 2.31
C ILE A 12 5.14 11.54 0.89
N ALA A 13 5.95 11.09 -0.07
CA ALA A 13 5.52 10.97 -1.46
C ALA A 13 4.36 9.97 -1.60
N ILE A 14 4.37 8.89 -0.83
CA ILE A 14 3.28 7.90 -0.82
C ILE A 14 1.98 8.56 -0.33
N ARG A 15 2.05 9.34 0.75
CA ARG A 15 0.87 10.03 1.27
C ARG A 15 0.30 11.04 0.28
N GLU A 16 1.16 11.78 -0.38
CA GLU A 16 0.74 12.76 -1.38
C GLU A 16 0.09 12.07 -2.58
N ALA A 17 0.70 10.99 -3.07
CA ALA A 17 0.13 10.22 -4.17
C ALA A 17 -1.24 9.67 -3.80
N THR A 18 -1.36 9.09 -2.61
CA THR A 18 -2.63 8.54 -2.12
C THR A 18 -3.74 9.58 -2.16
N GLY A 19 -3.47 10.80 -1.69
CA GLY A 19 -4.45 11.87 -1.70
C GLY A 19 -4.87 12.31 -3.10
N ARG A 20 -3.95 12.27 -4.08
CA ARG A 20 -4.29 12.63 -5.46
C ARG A 20 -5.26 11.68 -6.13
N TYR A 21 -5.35 10.44 -5.66
CA TYR A 21 -6.19 9.41 -6.26
C TYR A 21 -7.41 9.05 -5.42
N ARG A 22 -7.90 9.99 -4.62
CA ARG A 22 -9.11 9.85 -3.79
C ARG A 22 -9.05 8.65 -2.85
N ALA A 23 -7.88 8.47 -2.26
CA ALA A 23 -7.68 7.45 -1.24
C ALA A 23 -7.05 8.10 -0.01
N THR A 24 -7.03 7.37 1.10
CA THR A 24 -6.49 7.85 2.37
C THR A 24 -5.95 6.68 3.18
N ASN A 25 -5.22 7.01 4.23
CA ASN A 25 -4.76 6.04 5.23
C ASN A 25 -3.96 4.88 4.61
N PRO A 26 -2.85 5.17 3.88
CA PRO A 26 -2.02 4.10 3.34
C PRO A 26 -1.31 3.36 4.47
N ARG A 27 -1.29 2.03 4.39
CA ARG A 27 -0.60 1.17 5.34
C ARG A 27 -0.03 -0.04 4.63
N VAL A 28 0.98 -0.63 5.22
CA VAL A 28 1.71 -1.74 4.62
C VAL A 28 1.52 -3.02 5.44
N PHE A 29 1.49 -4.15 4.75
CA PHE A 29 1.40 -5.48 5.35
C PHE A 29 2.26 -6.45 4.55
N GLY A 30 2.41 -7.69 5.06
CA GLY A 30 3.07 -8.77 4.34
C GLY A 30 4.53 -8.93 4.69
N SER A 31 5.35 -9.27 3.71
CA SER A 31 6.77 -9.62 3.92
C SER A 31 7.57 -8.53 4.63
N VAL A 32 7.18 -7.25 4.45
CA VAL A 32 7.85 -6.12 5.10
C VAL A 32 7.73 -6.20 6.62
N LEU A 33 6.58 -6.69 7.13
CA LEU A 33 6.32 -6.80 8.57
C LEU A 33 6.98 -8.02 9.21
N HIS A 34 7.28 -9.04 8.44
CA HIS A 34 7.73 -10.34 8.95
C HIS A 34 9.17 -10.67 8.60
N ASP A 35 9.98 -9.65 8.36
CA ASP A 35 11.40 -9.80 8.00
C ASP A 35 11.64 -10.70 6.79
N LEU A 36 10.66 -10.81 5.90
CA LEU A 36 10.80 -11.49 4.62
C LEU A 36 11.22 -10.51 3.53
N ASP A 37 11.58 -9.32 3.94
CA ASP A 37 11.93 -8.19 3.11
C ASP A 37 13.30 -8.38 2.47
N HIS A 38 13.36 -8.36 1.14
CA HIS A 38 14.61 -8.42 0.39
C HIS A 38 14.46 -7.62 -0.91
N ASP A 39 15.58 -7.33 -1.56
CA ASP A 39 15.58 -6.56 -2.80
C ASP A 39 14.64 -7.19 -3.83
N GLY A 40 13.76 -6.35 -4.39
CA GLY A 40 12.80 -6.76 -5.41
C GLY A 40 11.54 -7.46 -4.89
N SER A 41 11.37 -7.58 -3.57
CA SER A 41 10.14 -8.14 -3.00
C SER A 41 8.95 -7.26 -3.33
N ASP A 42 7.79 -7.88 -3.60
CA ASP A 42 6.53 -7.19 -3.80
C ASP A 42 6.06 -6.58 -2.48
N ILE A 43 5.31 -5.49 -2.57
CA ILE A 43 4.78 -4.79 -1.41
C ILE A 43 3.25 -4.80 -1.47
N ASP A 44 2.62 -5.16 -0.35
CA ASP A 44 1.17 -5.05 -0.19
C ASP A 44 0.85 -3.75 0.53
N ILE A 45 0.12 -2.87 -0.12
CA ILE A 45 -0.31 -1.59 0.44
C ILE A 45 -1.84 -1.56 0.47
N PHE A 46 -2.39 -1.22 1.64
CA PHE A 46 -3.82 -1.05 1.83
C PHE A 46 -4.14 0.43 1.93
N VAL A 47 -5.23 0.83 1.29
CA VAL A 47 -5.75 2.19 1.39
C VAL A 47 -7.26 2.14 1.62
N ASP A 48 -7.79 3.17 2.25
CA ASP A 48 -9.22 3.40 2.31
C ASP A 48 -9.60 4.30 1.14
N VAL A 49 -10.70 4.03 0.46
CA VAL A 49 -11.16 4.84 -0.66
C VAL A 49 -12.14 5.89 -0.19
N LEU A 50 -12.02 7.09 -0.76
CA LEU A 50 -12.95 8.17 -0.50
C LEU A 50 -14.17 8.07 -1.42
N PRO A 51 -15.31 8.69 -1.04
CA PRO A 51 -16.47 8.70 -1.92
C PRO A 51 -16.13 9.24 -3.30
N GLY A 52 -16.59 8.55 -4.33
CA GLY A 52 -16.31 8.93 -5.71
C GLY A 52 -15.05 8.34 -6.31
N ALA A 53 -14.25 7.62 -5.55
CA ALA A 53 -13.10 6.91 -6.09
C ALA A 53 -13.53 5.80 -7.02
N THR A 54 -12.77 5.60 -8.08
CA THR A 54 -13.05 4.59 -9.11
C THR A 54 -11.89 3.60 -9.22
N LEU A 55 -12.08 2.54 -9.99
CA LEU A 55 -11.00 1.61 -10.31
C LEU A 55 -9.87 2.31 -11.08
N PHE A 56 -10.17 3.36 -11.83
CA PHE A 56 -9.14 4.16 -12.50
C PHE A 56 -8.26 4.90 -11.49
N ASP A 57 -8.86 5.40 -10.42
CA ASP A 57 -8.10 6.04 -9.34
C ASP A 57 -7.15 5.03 -8.68
N LEU A 58 -7.64 3.86 -8.34
CA LEU A 58 -6.81 2.81 -7.72
C LEU A 58 -5.72 2.32 -8.66
N GLY A 59 -6.04 2.11 -9.95
CA GLY A 59 -5.04 1.69 -10.93
C GLY A 59 -3.95 2.73 -11.14
N GLY A 60 -4.33 4.01 -11.20
CA GLY A 60 -3.37 5.10 -11.30
C GLY A 60 -2.47 5.21 -10.08
N LEU A 61 -3.05 5.07 -8.90
CA LEU A 61 -2.29 5.08 -7.65
C LEU A 61 -1.29 3.92 -7.61
N GLN A 62 -1.71 2.72 -8.00
CA GLN A 62 -0.82 1.57 -8.02
C GLN A 62 0.40 1.80 -8.91
N VAL A 63 0.19 2.31 -10.11
CA VAL A 63 1.29 2.61 -11.04
C VAL A 63 2.24 3.65 -10.44
N GLU A 64 1.70 4.71 -9.85
CA GLU A 64 2.53 5.75 -9.25
C GLU A 64 3.34 5.23 -8.06
N LEU A 65 2.73 4.39 -7.21
CA LEU A 65 3.44 3.78 -6.11
C LEU A 65 4.55 2.84 -6.58
N GLU A 66 4.31 2.09 -7.66
CA GLU A 66 5.34 1.23 -8.24
C GLU A 66 6.51 2.05 -8.78
N GLU A 67 6.23 3.18 -9.40
CA GLU A 67 7.28 4.09 -9.87
C GLU A 67 8.09 4.68 -8.71
N LEU A 68 7.42 5.07 -7.63
CA LEU A 68 8.08 5.63 -6.44
C LEU A 68 8.96 4.60 -5.74
N LEU A 69 8.50 3.37 -5.65
CA LEU A 69 9.14 2.34 -4.83
C LEU A 69 10.08 1.43 -5.61
N GLY A 70 9.94 1.38 -6.94
CA GLY A 70 10.80 0.56 -7.79
C GLY A 70 10.55 -0.93 -7.68
N VAL A 71 9.40 -1.35 -7.14
CA VAL A 71 8.98 -2.74 -7.02
C VAL A 71 7.50 -2.85 -7.36
N ASN A 72 7.02 -4.07 -7.58
CA ASN A 72 5.60 -4.31 -7.79
C ASN A 72 4.83 -4.02 -6.50
N VAL A 73 3.67 -3.40 -6.63
CA VAL A 73 2.80 -3.07 -5.51
C VAL A 73 1.44 -3.72 -5.73
N ASP A 74 0.99 -4.48 -4.74
CA ASP A 74 -0.39 -4.95 -4.69
C ASP A 74 -1.17 -3.93 -3.88
N LEU A 75 -2.01 -3.16 -4.55
CA LEU A 75 -2.83 -2.13 -3.90
C LEU A 75 -4.21 -2.69 -3.61
N LEU A 76 -4.56 -2.72 -2.33
CA LEU A 76 -5.76 -3.37 -1.83
C LEU A 76 -6.57 -2.41 -0.98
N THR A 77 -7.87 -2.68 -0.89
CA THR A 77 -8.74 -2.04 0.10
C THR A 77 -9.17 -3.08 1.13
N PRO A 78 -9.71 -2.66 2.29
CA PRO A 78 -10.17 -3.63 3.29
C PRO A 78 -11.20 -4.63 2.74
N GLU A 79 -12.03 -4.21 1.79
CA GLU A 79 -13.05 -5.07 1.19
C GLU A 79 -12.46 -6.20 0.34
N ASP A 80 -11.22 -6.06 -0.11
CA ASP A 80 -10.52 -7.10 -0.87
C ASP A 80 -10.06 -8.26 0.01
N LEU A 81 -10.08 -8.07 1.33
CA LEU A 81 -9.67 -9.09 2.27
C LEU A 81 -10.86 -10.01 2.62
N PRO A 82 -10.63 -11.34 2.75
CA PRO A 82 -11.67 -12.22 3.27
C PRO A 82 -12.14 -11.74 4.64
N ILE A 83 -13.46 -11.75 4.85
CA ILE A 83 -14.05 -11.28 6.12
C ILE A 83 -13.42 -11.96 7.32
N LYS A 84 -13.10 -13.24 7.19
CA LYS A 84 -12.51 -14.06 8.24
C LYS A 84 -11.21 -13.52 8.79
N PHE A 85 -10.39 -12.88 7.94
CA PHE A 85 -9.05 -12.42 8.30
C PHE A 85 -8.91 -10.90 8.29
N ARG A 86 -9.94 -10.19 7.84
CA ARG A 86 -9.87 -8.74 7.60
C ARG A 86 -9.40 -7.97 8.82
N GLN A 87 -10.04 -8.20 9.96
CA GLN A 87 -9.73 -7.47 11.18
C GLN A 87 -8.30 -7.72 11.64
N GLN A 88 -7.86 -8.98 11.60
CA GLN A 88 -6.51 -9.34 12.01
C GLN A 88 -5.46 -8.68 11.11
N VAL A 89 -5.65 -8.75 9.80
CA VAL A 89 -4.71 -8.15 8.85
C VAL A 89 -4.61 -6.65 9.05
N LEU A 90 -5.75 -5.97 9.22
CA LEU A 90 -5.77 -4.52 9.41
C LEU A 90 -5.15 -4.09 10.73
N GLN A 91 -5.29 -4.90 11.79
CA GLN A 91 -4.66 -4.61 13.07
C GLN A 91 -3.13 -4.74 13.00
N GLU A 92 -2.62 -5.63 12.16
CA GLU A 92 -1.19 -5.85 12.01
C GLU A 92 -0.54 -4.91 11.00
N ALA A 93 -1.33 -4.23 10.17
CA ALA A 93 -0.79 -3.31 9.17
C ALA A 93 -0.18 -2.08 9.82
N ILE A 94 0.91 -1.58 9.23
CA ILE A 94 1.62 -0.42 9.74
C ILE A 94 1.26 0.81 8.91
N PRO A 95 0.79 1.90 9.53
CA PRO A 95 0.51 3.15 8.81
C PRO A 95 1.77 3.74 8.17
N LEU A 96 1.59 4.27 6.98
CA LEU A 96 2.66 4.95 6.24
C LEU A 96 2.60 6.48 6.36
#